data_4eec1cad20094c3086c5f74cf843a095
#
_entry.id   4eec1cad20094c3086c5f74cf843a095
#
_cell.length_a   1.000
_cell.length_b   1.000
_cell.length_c   1.000
_cell.angle_alpha   90.00
_cell.angle_beta   90.00
_cell.angle_gamma   90.00
#
_symmetry.space_group_name_H-M   'P 1'
#
loop_
_entity.id
_entity.type
_entity.pdbx_description
1 polymer ?
#
loop_
_entity_poly.entity_id
_entity_poly.type
_entity_poly.pdbx_seq_one_letter_code
_entity_poly.pdbx_strand_id
1 'polypeptide(L)'
;VLPIKVGEGTMSKEIPLVILSSLVLFFCANDVMLDQGNENIIGRIDGLILLAFFLIFLRYTFAIARNGGEEVGEEQKIKEMPVWKSVLFIVGGLAGLIFGGQLFVEGASGIARSLGVSESVIGLTLVAGGTSLPELATSVTAALKKNPGIAIGNVIGSNLFNIFFVLGCSA
;
A
#
# COMPACT_ATOMS: atom_id res chain seq x y z
N VAL A 1 6.07 -5.94 -21.62
CA VAL A 1 6.27 -5.02 -20.48
C VAL A 1 6.16 -3.60 -21.04
N LEU A 2 5.20 -2.81 -20.59
CA LEU A 2 5.06 -1.41 -20.98
C LEU A 2 6.06 -0.58 -20.14
N PRO A 3 6.93 0.24 -20.76
CA PRO A 3 7.78 1.13 -20.01
C PRO A 3 6.92 2.21 -19.32
N ILE A 4 7.05 2.32 -18.01
CA ILE A 4 6.37 3.33 -17.20
C ILE A 4 7.38 4.46 -16.94
N LYS A 5 7.03 5.69 -17.31
CA LYS A 5 7.83 6.86 -16.96
C LYS A 5 7.53 7.21 -15.50
N VAL A 6 8.56 7.26 -14.68
CA VAL A 6 8.49 7.67 -13.28
C VAL A 6 8.80 9.16 -13.21
N GLY A 7 7.96 9.94 -12.54
CA GLY A 7 8.19 11.38 -12.35
C GLY A 7 9.42 11.66 -11.48
N GLU A 8 10.07 12.80 -11.69
CA GLU A 8 11.25 13.21 -10.91
C GLU A 8 10.94 13.35 -9.42
N GLY A 9 9.74 13.82 -9.07
CA GLY A 9 9.27 13.93 -7.68
C GLY A 9 9.16 12.57 -7.00
N THR A 10 8.66 11.56 -7.70
CA THR A 10 8.57 10.18 -7.20
C THR A 10 9.97 9.59 -6.97
N MET A 11 10.88 9.77 -7.93
CA MET A 11 12.26 9.27 -7.82
C MET A 11 13.03 9.91 -6.66
N SER A 12 12.90 11.25 -6.50
CA SER A 12 13.72 12.01 -5.55
C SER A 12 13.13 12.12 -4.14
N LYS A 13 11.83 11.89 -3.96
CA LYS A 13 11.15 12.06 -2.67
C LYS A 13 10.40 10.83 -2.20
N GLU A 14 9.56 10.23 -3.05
CA GLU A 14 8.68 9.14 -2.64
C GLU A 14 9.44 7.82 -2.46
N ILE A 15 10.31 7.45 -3.38
CA ILE A 15 11.14 6.23 -3.25
C ILE A 15 12.06 6.29 -2.04
N PRO A 16 12.82 7.39 -1.77
CA PRO A 16 13.59 7.53 -0.54
C PRO A 16 12.74 7.41 0.73
N LEU A 17 11.49 7.90 0.71
CA LEU A 17 10.58 7.78 1.85
C LEU A 17 10.16 6.33 2.10
N VAL A 18 9.93 5.52 1.06
CA VAL A 18 9.67 4.08 1.19
C VAL A 18 10.88 3.35 1.76
N ILE A 19 12.09 3.67 1.29
CA ILE A 19 13.32 3.10 1.83
C ILE A 19 13.47 3.47 3.31
N LEU A 20 13.24 4.75 3.65
CA LEU A 20 13.28 5.22 5.02
C LEU A 20 12.27 4.48 5.90
N SER A 21 11.03 4.29 5.43
CA SER A 21 9.99 3.57 6.18
C SER A 21 10.40 2.13 6.49
N SER A 22 11.03 1.46 5.53
CA SER A 22 11.54 0.10 5.70
C SER A 22 12.71 0.04 6.69
N LEU A 23 13.60 1.05 6.68
CA LEU A 23 14.68 1.17 7.66
C LEU A 23 14.16 1.44 9.07
N VAL A 24 13.21 2.36 9.21
CA VAL A 24 12.57 2.65 10.51
C VAL A 24 11.90 1.38 11.05
N LEU A 25 11.14 0.67 10.21
CA LEU A 25 10.54 -0.60 10.60
C LEU A 25 11.58 -1.64 11.01
N PHE A 26 12.69 -1.73 10.26
CA PHE A 26 13.80 -2.63 10.60
C PHE A 26 14.37 -2.32 11.99
N PHE A 27 14.57 -1.06 12.33
CA PHE A 27 15.08 -0.66 13.65
C PHE A 27 14.05 -0.95 14.75
N CYS A 28 12.78 -0.61 14.56
CA CYS A 28 11.72 -0.88 15.52
C CYS A 28 11.46 -2.39 15.76
N ALA A 29 11.80 -3.24 14.81
CA ALA A 29 11.54 -4.69 14.89
C ALA A 29 12.75 -5.52 15.35
N ASN A 30 13.89 -4.90 15.69
CA ASN A 30 15.13 -5.62 15.98
C ASN A 30 15.76 -5.22 17.31
N ASP A 31 14.96 -5.18 18.38
CA ASP A 31 15.41 -4.82 19.74
C ASP A 31 16.50 -5.75 20.26
N VAL A 32 16.39 -7.06 20.00
CA VAL A 32 17.39 -8.05 20.43
C VAL A 32 18.75 -7.78 19.81
N MET A 33 18.78 -7.39 18.54
CA MET A 33 20.05 -7.15 17.81
C MET A 33 20.63 -5.77 18.13
N LEU A 34 19.80 -4.76 18.36
CA LEU A 34 20.23 -3.36 18.46
C LEU A 34 20.38 -2.89 19.90
N ASP A 35 19.50 -3.34 20.80
CA ASP A 35 19.44 -2.88 22.20
C ASP A 35 19.59 -4.02 23.21
N GLN A 36 20.04 -5.20 22.78
CA GLN A 36 20.21 -6.39 23.62
C GLN A 36 18.92 -6.77 24.40
N GLY A 37 17.77 -6.44 23.84
CA GLY A 37 16.46 -6.82 24.35
C GLY A 37 16.30 -8.34 24.45
N ASN A 38 15.39 -8.81 25.28
CA ASN A 38 15.11 -10.24 25.38
C ASN A 38 14.23 -10.78 24.23
N GLU A 39 13.42 -9.90 23.64
CA GLU A 39 12.48 -10.22 22.58
C GLU A 39 12.38 -9.05 21.59
N ASN A 40 12.06 -9.35 20.33
CA ASN A 40 11.76 -8.34 19.32
C ASN A 40 10.27 -8.00 19.39
N ILE A 41 9.94 -6.83 19.92
CA ILE A 41 8.55 -6.40 20.12
C ILE A 41 8.38 -4.97 19.60
N ILE A 42 7.48 -4.79 18.65
CA ILE A 42 7.06 -3.46 18.24
C ILE A 42 6.12 -2.91 19.32
N GLY A 43 6.65 -2.05 20.17
CA GLY A 43 5.94 -1.51 21.33
C GLY A 43 5.24 -0.17 21.03
N ARG A 44 4.58 0.37 22.07
CA ARG A 44 3.83 1.63 21.96
C ARG A 44 4.69 2.82 21.55
N ILE A 45 5.96 2.86 21.94
CA ILE A 45 6.88 3.95 21.55
C ILE A 45 7.15 3.86 20.05
N ASP A 46 7.42 2.67 19.53
CA ASP A 46 7.63 2.44 18.10
C ASP A 46 6.39 2.82 17.32
N GLY A 47 5.20 2.43 17.80
CA GLY A 47 3.92 2.82 17.23
C GLY A 47 3.75 4.34 17.14
N LEU A 48 4.08 5.07 18.21
CA LEU A 48 4.03 6.54 18.23
C LEU A 48 5.03 7.17 17.23
N ILE A 49 6.23 6.60 17.11
CA ILE A 49 7.23 7.04 16.13
C ILE A 49 6.70 6.82 14.71
N LEU A 50 6.16 5.64 14.41
CA LEU A 50 5.56 5.34 13.12
C LEU A 50 4.40 6.29 12.78
N LEU A 51 3.52 6.57 13.74
CA LEU A 51 2.42 7.54 13.57
C LEU A 51 2.94 8.97 13.36
N ALA A 52 4.03 9.37 14.00
CA ALA A 52 4.65 10.67 13.74
C ALA A 52 5.16 10.77 12.29
N PHE A 53 5.80 9.73 11.76
CA PHE A 53 6.19 9.65 10.35
C PHE A 53 4.97 9.66 9.42
N PHE A 54 3.87 9.02 9.82
CA PHE A 54 2.61 9.07 9.07
C PHE A 54 2.08 10.50 8.93
N LEU A 55 2.10 11.30 10.00
CA LEU A 55 1.68 12.70 9.95
C LEU A 55 2.56 13.53 9.01
N ILE A 56 3.87 13.29 9.00
CA ILE A 56 4.80 13.94 8.07
C ILE A 56 4.44 13.54 6.63
N PHE A 57 4.19 12.26 6.38
CA PHE A 57 3.78 11.76 5.07
C PHE A 57 2.45 12.36 4.61
N LEU A 58 1.45 12.44 5.49
CA LEU A 58 0.17 13.10 5.18
C LEU A 58 0.37 14.57 4.80
N ARG A 59 1.13 15.31 5.60
CA ARG A 59 1.42 16.72 5.30
C ARG A 59 2.12 16.88 3.95
N TYR A 60 3.08 16.03 3.65
CA TYR A 60 3.76 15.99 2.36
C TYR A 60 2.77 15.74 1.21
N THR A 61 1.92 14.73 1.33
CA THR A 61 0.91 14.37 0.32
C THR A 61 -0.07 15.52 0.08
N PHE A 62 -0.58 16.16 1.15
CA PHE A 62 -1.46 17.33 1.03
C PHE A 62 -0.74 18.53 0.41
N ALA A 63 0.53 18.74 0.70
CA ALA A 63 1.30 19.83 0.12
C ALA A 63 1.48 19.66 -1.40
N ILE A 64 1.73 18.43 -1.87
CA ILE A 64 1.79 18.11 -3.31
C ILE A 64 0.43 18.32 -3.96
N ALA A 65 -0.63 17.77 -3.37
CA ALA A 65 -1.98 17.88 -3.91
C ALA A 65 -2.41 19.36 -4.07
N ARG A 66 -2.02 20.22 -3.11
CA ARG A 66 -2.35 21.65 -3.15
C ARG A 66 -1.53 22.43 -4.19
N ASN A 67 -0.30 22.03 -4.45
CA ASN A 67 0.60 22.71 -5.39
C ASN A 67 0.44 22.20 -6.83
N GLY A 68 -0.62 21.45 -7.13
CA GLY A 68 -0.93 20.97 -8.47
C GLY A 68 0.01 19.89 -8.96
N GLY A 69 0.31 18.89 -8.15
CA GLY A 69 1.12 17.71 -8.42
C GLY A 69 1.84 17.63 -9.80
N GLU A 70 3.01 17.07 -9.88
CA GLU A 70 3.63 16.81 -11.18
C GLU A 70 2.67 15.93 -12.01
N GLU A 71 2.11 16.50 -13.08
CA GLU A 71 1.28 15.77 -14.04
C GLU A 71 2.14 14.72 -14.76
N VAL A 72 2.26 13.55 -14.19
CA VAL A 72 2.87 12.39 -14.84
C VAL A 72 1.77 11.65 -15.60
N GLY A 73 1.41 12.15 -16.74
CA GLY A 73 0.43 11.53 -17.63
C GLY A 73 -0.05 12.51 -18.71
N GLU A 74 -0.33 12.01 -19.90
CA GLU A 74 -1.07 12.78 -20.89
C GLU A 74 -2.43 13.16 -20.31
N GLU A 75 -2.82 14.44 -20.43
CA GLU A 75 -4.19 14.90 -20.13
C GLU A 75 -5.21 14.05 -20.89
N GLN A 76 -5.61 12.97 -20.28
CA GLN A 76 -6.75 12.23 -20.81
C GLN A 76 -7.97 13.11 -20.54
N LYS A 77 -8.68 13.51 -21.60
CA LYS A 77 -9.98 14.17 -21.49
C LYS A 77 -10.90 13.26 -20.68
N ILE A 78 -10.91 13.48 -19.38
CA ILE A 78 -11.75 12.72 -18.45
C ILE A 78 -13.20 13.08 -18.80
N LYS A 79 -13.97 12.09 -19.22
CA LYS A 79 -15.39 12.27 -19.48
C LYS A 79 -16.05 12.59 -18.13
N GLU A 80 -16.49 13.82 -17.96
CA GLU A 80 -17.14 14.26 -16.74
C GLU A 80 -18.37 13.38 -16.46
N MET A 81 -18.34 12.73 -15.31
CA MET A 81 -19.47 11.96 -14.81
C MET A 81 -20.10 12.67 -13.60
N PRO A 82 -21.42 12.56 -13.40
CA PRO A 82 -22.07 13.08 -12.21
C PRO A 82 -21.43 12.47 -10.95
N VAL A 83 -21.19 13.31 -9.94
CA VAL A 83 -20.48 12.91 -8.69
C VAL A 83 -21.09 11.65 -8.05
N TRP A 84 -22.43 11.55 -8.02
CA TRP A 84 -23.08 10.38 -7.44
C TRP A 84 -22.75 9.05 -8.17
N LYS A 85 -22.59 9.08 -9.52
CA LYS A 85 -22.17 7.90 -10.29
C LYS A 85 -20.73 7.54 -9.97
N SER A 86 -19.84 8.54 -9.87
CA SER A 86 -18.44 8.32 -9.48
C SER A 86 -18.35 7.68 -8.11
N VAL A 87 -19.09 8.19 -7.13
CA VAL A 87 -19.15 7.60 -5.79
C VAL A 87 -19.68 6.16 -5.82
N LEU A 88 -20.75 5.90 -6.58
CA LEU A 88 -21.32 4.55 -6.72
C LEU A 88 -20.29 3.57 -7.32
N PHE A 89 -19.57 3.97 -8.38
CA PHE A 89 -18.54 3.11 -8.99
C PHE A 89 -17.33 2.89 -8.07
N ILE A 90 -16.93 3.90 -7.30
CA ILE A 90 -15.82 3.76 -6.33
C ILE A 90 -16.24 2.79 -5.22
N VAL A 91 -17.37 3.03 -4.57
CA VAL A 91 -17.85 2.18 -3.47
C VAL A 91 -18.14 0.75 -3.95
N GLY A 92 -18.84 0.61 -5.08
CA GLY A 92 -19.14 -0.70 -5.66
C GLY A 92 -17.89 -1.46 -6.11
N GLY A 93 -16.93 -0.77 -6.73
CA GLY A 93 -15.65 -1.36 -7.14
C GLY A 93 -14.81 -1.78 -5.94
N LEU A 94 -14.73 -0.94 -4.90
CA LEU A 94 -13.99 -1.25 -3.67
C LEU A 94 -14.63 -2.44 -2.92
N ALA A 95 -15.95 -2.44 -2.77
CA ALA A 95 -16.67 -3.57 -2.19
C ALA A 95 -16.43 -4.86 -3.00
N GLY A 96 -16.53 -4.80 -4.33
CA GLY A 96 -16.25 -5.95 -5.19
C GLY A 96 -14.83 -6.49 -5.05
N LEU A 97 -13.83 -5.62 -4.93
CA LEU A 97 -12.43 -6.01 -4.72
C LEU A 97 -12.22 -6.66 -3.34
N ILE A 98 -12.82 -6.10 -2.29
CA ILE A 98 -12.70 -6.64 -0.93
C ILE A 98 -13.37 -8.01 -0.84
N PHE A 99 -14.63 -8.14 -1.25
CA PHE A 99 -15.36 -9.41 -1.21
C PHE A 99 -14.74 -10.45 -2.15
N GLY A 100 -14.35 -10.05 -3.37
CA GLY A 100 -13.67 -10.94 -4.31
C GLY A 100 -12.32 -11.42 -3.79
N GLY A 101 -11.54 -10.54 -3.15
CA GLY A 101 -10.27 -10.89 -2.52
C GLY A 101 -10.46 -11.87 -1.37
N GLN A 102 -11.45 -11.66 -0.50
CA GLN A 102 -11.77 -12.58 0.60
C GLN A 102 -12.17 -13.97 0.08
N LEU A 103 -13.09 -14.04 -0.89
CA LEU A 103 -13.50 -15.32 -1.49
C LEU A 103 -12.33 -16.07 -2.13
N PHE A 104 -11.43 -15.32 -2.81
CA PHE A 104 -10.22 -15.89 -3.39
C PHE A 104 -9.31 -16.49 -2.31
N VAL A 105 -9.01 -15.72 -1.24
CA VAL A 105 -8.14 -16.15 -0.16
C VAL A 105 -8.73 -17.38 0.56
N GLU A 106 -10.02 -17.35 0.89
CA GLU A 106 -10.70 -18.47 1.54
C GLU A 106 -10.68 -19.72 0.67
N GLY A 107 -11.04 -19.61 -0.60
CA GLY A 107 -11.04 -20.72 -1.54
C GLY A 107 -9.65 -21.30 -1.77
N ALA A 108 -8.66 -20.45 -2.05
CA ALA A 108 -7.27 -20.87 -2.27
C ALA A 108 -6.66 -21.50 -1.00
N SER A 109 -6.93 -20.92 0.17
CA SER A 109 -6.47 -21.47 1.47
C SER A 109 -7.12 -22.84 1.77
N GLY A 110 -8.41 -23.00 1.47
CA GLY A 110 -9.09 -24.29 1.61
C GLY A 110 -8.47 -25.39 0.74
N ILE A 111 -8.16 -25.07 -0.53
CA ILE A 111 -7.47 -26.01 -1.43
C ILE A 111 -6.06 -26.32 -0.88
N ALA A 112 -5.30 -25.30 -0.49
CA ALA A 112 -3.94 -25.49 0.03
C ALA A 112 -3.92 -26.38 1.29
N ARG A 113 -4.87 -26.20 2.22
CA ARG A 113 -5.05 -27.07 3.40
C ARG A 113 -5.33 -28.51 3.00
N SER A 114 -6.19 -28.73 2.03
CA SER A 114 -6.51 -30.10 1.56
C SER A 114 -5.31 -30.80 0.93
N LEU A 115 -4.34 -30.03 0.42
CA LEU A 115 -3.07 -30.51 -0.12
C LEU A 115 -1.97 -30.66 0.95
N GLY A 116 -2.28 -30.41 2.24
CA GLY A 116 -1.33 -30.55 3.35
C GLY A 116 -0.35 -29.37 3.51
N VAL A 117 -0.62 -28.21 2.90
CA VAL A 117 0.19 -27.02 3.08
C VAL A 117 0.01 -26.47 4.49
N SER A 118 1.10 -26.10 5.16
CA SER A 118 1.06 -25.58 6.53
C SER A 118 0.38 -24.20 6.60
N GLU A 119 -0.28 -23.89 7.72
CA GLU A 119 -0.95 -22.61 7.96
C GLU A 119 0.02 -21.42 7.86
N SER A 120 1.28 -21.60 8.28
CA SER A 120 2.30 -20.56 8.16
C SER A 120 2.60 -20.20 6.71
N VAL A 121 2.71 -21.20 5.83
CA VAL A 121 2.93 -20.96 4.39
C VAL A 121 1.69 -20.33 3.76
N ILE A 122 0.48 -20.79 4.11
CA ILE A 122 -0.77 -20.19 3.64
C ILE A 122 -0.84 -18.71 4.05
N GLY A 123 -0.57 -18.40 5.31
CA GLY A 123 -0.57 -17.03 5.83
C GLY A 123 0.44 -16.13 5.13
N LEU A 124 1.68 -16.57 4.99
CA LEU A 124 2.76 -15.80 4.37
C LEU A 124 2.62 -15.62 2.86
N THR A 125 1.84 -16.47 2.19
CA THR A 125 1.69 -16.42 0.73
C THR A 125 0.28 -16.02 0.30
N LEU A 126 -0.70 -16.88 0.52
CA LEU A 126 -2.08 -16.68 0.02
C LEU A 126 -2.79 -15.54 0.75
N VAL A 127 -2.68 -15.47 2.08
CA VAL A 127 -3.33 -14.40 2.84
C VAL A 127 -2.62 -13.08 2.57
N ALA A 128 -1.28 -13.04 2.67
CA ALA A 128 -0.52 -11.82 2.40
C ALA A 128 -0.69 -11.33 0.95
N GLY A 129 -0.65 -12.23 -0.04
CA GLY A 129 -0.92 -11.90 -1.44
C GLY A 129 -2.36 -11.46 -1.67
N GLY A 130 -3.32 -12.11 -1.04
CA GLY A 130 -4.74 -11.82 -1.16
C GLY A 130 -5.15 -10.45 -0.63
N THR A 131 -4.56 -10.00 0.47
CA THR A 131 -4.79 -8.64 0.99
C THR A 131 -4.28 -7.54 0.06
N SER A 132 -3.31 -7.86 -0.81
CA SER A 132 -2.78 -6.93 -1.82
C SER A 132 -3.48 -7.00 -3.18
N LEU A 133 -4.51 -7.85 -3.34
CA LEU A 133 -5.28 -7.94 -4.60
C LEU A 133 -5.96 -6.62 -4.98
N PRO A 134 -6.57 -5.83 -4.08
CA PRO A 134 -7.13 -4.53 -4.41
C PRO A 134 -6.10 -3.56 -4.98
N GLU A 135 -4.92 -3.48 -4.37
CA GLU A 135 -3.80 -2.65 -4.82
C GLU A 135 -3.28 -3.10 -6.17
N LEU A 136 -3.15 -4.40 -6.37
CA LEU A 136 -2.73 -4.97 -7.65
C LEU A 136 -3.74 -4.65 -8.76
N ALA A 137 -5.03 -4.86 -8.52
CA ALA A 137 -6.09 -4.57 -9.49
C ALA A 137 -6.13 -3.08 -9.86
N THR A 138 -5.99 -2.20 -8.88
CA THR A 138 -5.95 -0.75 -9.08
C THR A 138 -4.72 -0.34 -9.89
N SER A 139 -3.54 -0.82 -9.51
CA SER A 139 -2.28 -0.47 -10.18
C SER A 139 -2.20 -1.01 -11.61
N VAL A 140 -2.63 -2.26 -11.83
CA VAL A 140 -2.70 -2.86 -13.18
C VAL A 140 -3.69 -2.10 -14.06
N THR A 141 -4.88 -1.78 -13.53
CA THR A 141 -5.90 -1.02 -14.28
C THR A 141 -5.39 0.38 -14.63
N ALA A 142 -4.75 1.07 -13.72
CA ALA A 142 -4.16 2.38 -13.95
C ALA A 142 -3.04 2.31 -15.02
N ALA A 143 -2.17 1.31 -14.95
CA ALA A 143 -1.12 1.08 -15.94
C ALA A 143 -1.68 0.79 -17.33
N LEU A 144 -2.72 -0.06 -17.44
CA LEU A 144 -3.39 -0.35 -18.69
C LEU A 144 -4.08 0.89 -19.29
N LYS A 145 -4.58 1.79 -18.43
CA LYS A 145 -5.15 3.08 -18.83
C LYS A 145 -4.09 4.17 -19.09
N LYS A 146 -2.81 3.80 -19.13
CA LYS A 146 -1.69 4.72 -19.34
C LYS A 146 -1.63 5.86 -18.32
N ASN A 147 -2.03 5.57 -17.08
CA ASN A 147 -1.91 6.50 -15.96
C ASN A 147 -0.88 6.00 -14.93
N PRO A 148 0.42 6.16 -15.20
CA PRO A 148 1.49 5.65 -14.35
C PRO A 148 1.51 6.33 -12.97
N GLY A 149 1.09 7.58 -12.86
CA GLY A 149 1.05 8.30 -11.59
C GLY A 149 0.14 7.61 -10.57
N ILE A 150 -1.07 7.19 -10.98
CA ILE A 150 -1.97 6.44 -10.10
C ILE A 150 -1.38 5.06 -9.76
N ALA A 151 -0.81 4.36 -10.74
CA ALA A 151 -0.23 3.03 -10.49
C ALA A 151 0.91 3.07 -9.47
N ILE A 152 1.85 3.99 -9.65
CA ILE A 152 3.01 4.15 -8.77
C ILE A 152 2.58 4.70 -7.41
N GLY A 153 1.74 5.75 -7.40
CA GLY A 153 1.25 6.35 -6.16
C GLY A 153 0.46 5.37 -5.30
N ASN A 154 -0.31 4.46 -5.90
CA ASN A 154 -1.01 3.40 -5.17
C ASN A 154 -0.04 2.44 -4.48
N VAL A 155 1.00 1.97 -5.19
CA VAL A 155 2.01 1.05 -4.61
C VAL A 155 2.80 1.72 -3.49
N ILE A 156 3.28 2.93 -3.72
CA ILE A 156 4.05 3.69 -2.73
C ILE A 156 3.17 4.06 -1.53
N GLY A 157 1.99 4.60 -1.81
CA GLY A 157 1.06 5.05 -0.78
C GLY A 157 0.59 3.92 0.13
N SER A 158 0.23 2.76 -0.42
CA SER A 158 -0.20 1.60 0.38
C SER A 158 0.93 1.05 1.26
N ASN A 159 2.16 0.98 0.76
CA ASN A 159 3.31 0.56 1.57
C ASN A 159 3.54 1.52 2.76
N LEU A 160 3.59 2.82 2.51
CA LEU A 160 3.79 3.82 3.56
C LEU A 160 2.64 3.83 4.57
N PHE A 161 1.39 3.71 4.08
CA PHE A 161 0.21 3.62 4.92
C PHE A 161 0.25 2.39 5.84
N ASN A 162 0.59 1.23 5.29
CA ASN A 162 0.66 -0.01 6.05
C ASN A 162 1.77 0.04 7.12
N ILE A 163 2.97 0.54 6.78
CA ILE A 163 4.07 0.63 7.73
C ILE A 163 3.79 1.71 8.79
N PHE A 164 3.43 2.92 8.38
CA PHE A 164 3.35 4.02 9.31
C PHE A 164 2.03 4.09 10.09
N PHE A 165 0.89 3.82 9.42
CA PHE A 165 -0.42 3.95 10.05
C PHE A 165 -0.92 2.62 10.61
N VAL A 166 -1.02 1.58 9.78
CA VAL A 166 -1.64 0.32 10.24
C VAL A 166 -0.80 -0.31 11.34
N LEU A 167 0.50 -0.44 11.11
CA LEU A 167 1.41 -1.00 12.12
C LEU A 167 1.55 -0.04 13.32
N GLY A 168 1.66 1.27 13.08
CA GLY A 168 1.72 2.26 14.14
C GLY A 168 0.50 2.29 15.07
N CYS A 169 -0.71 1.97 14.55
CA CYS A 169 -1.92 1.84 15.36
C CYS A 169 -2.06 0.48 16.07
N SER A 170 -1.39 -0.55 15.58
CA SER A 170 -1.48 -1.90 16.13
C SER A 170 -0.41 -2.20 17.19
N ALA A 171 0.61 -1.36 17.29
CA ALA A 171 1.68 -1.41 18.30
C ALA A 171 1.26 -0.75 19.66
#